data_629feccc4c77d39693567909a8f8b674
#
_entry.id   629feccc4c77d39693567909a8f8b674
#
_cell.length_a   1.000
_cell.length_b   1.000
_cell.length_c   1.000
_cell.angle_alpha   90.00
_cell.angle_beta   90.00
_cell.angle_gamma   90.00
#
_symmetry.space_group_name_H-M   'P 1'
#
loop_
_entity.id
_entity.type
_entity.pdbx_description
1 polymer ?
#
loop_
_entity_poly.entity_id
_entity_poly.type
_entity_poly.pdbx_seq_one_letter_code
_entity_poly.pdbx_strand_id
1 'polypeptide(L)'
;LSRRQRQMCIRDRYTITNKNKADTIGAFLRDAGYSRRILIELKQNPEQICLNGTPSWLNTPLQIGDTLTLFLPDEPVSSDILPVNLPIDIVYEDEDLIILNKAAGMPVHPSQGHHENTLANALAYRFASRGEHFVFRAVNRLDRDTTGLLLIAKHKISGAFLSAMTAKKEIRREYLAIVAGKPEGSGTIDLPIARKDGSTIERCIDMDHGEHAVTHYR
;
A
#
# COMPACT_ATOMS: atom_id res chain seq x y z
N LEU A 1 -17.13 17.01 19.43
CA LEU A 1 -16.26 15.83 19.32
C LEU A 1 -15.97 15.26 20.69
N SER A 2 -16.11 13.95 20.90
CA SER A 2 -15.76 13.27 22.13
C SER A 2 -14.25 13.38 22.43
N ARG A 3 -13.86 13.16 23.71
CA ARG A 3 -12.44 13.19 24.09
C ARG A 3 -11.59 12.20 23.29
N ARG A 4 -12.18 11.07 22.88
CA ARG A 4 -11.57 10.02 22.03
C ARG A 4 -11.44 10.48 20.57
N GLN A 5 -12.44 11.18 20.03
CA GLN A 5 -12.39 11.74 18.66
C GLN A 5 -11.39 12.88 18.51
N ARG A 6 -10.99 13.56 19.58
CA ARG A 6 -9.94 14.60 19.56
C ARG A 6 -8.52 14.03 19.41
N GLN A 7 -8.34 12.74 19.72
CA GLN A 7 -7.06 12.01 19.52
C GLN A 7 -7.00 11.25 18.20
N MET A 8 -8.10 11.30 17.41
CA MET A 8 -8.19 10.62 16.11
C MET A 8 -8.06 11.67 15.02
N CYS A 9 -7.12 11.48 14.11
CA CYS A 9 -6.99 12.34 12.95
C CYS A 9 -8.18 12.15 12.01
N ILE A 10 -8.72 13.25 11.46
CA ILE A 10 -9.64 13.18 10.32
C ILE A 10 -8.82 12.60 9.17
N ARG A 11 -9.20 11.44 8.68
CA ARG A 11 -8.50 10.81 7.56
C ARG A 11 -9.16 11.17 6.24
N ASP A 12 -10.50 11.02 6.17
CA ASP A 12 -11.26 11.30 4.95
C ASP A 12 -12.53 12.07 5.25
N ARG A 13 -12.87 13.00 4.36
CA ARG A 13 -14.13 13.74 4.39
C ARG A 13 -14.77 13.75 3.02
N TYR A 14 -16.02 13.31 2.96
CA TYR A 14 -16.80 13.23 1.73
C TYR A 14 -18.07 14.07 1.82
N THR A 15 -18.38 14.81 0.76
CA THR A 15 -19.70 15.39 0.56
C THR A 15 -20.49 14.49 -0.39
N ILE A 16 -21.68 14.07 0.01
CA ILE A 16 -22.53 13.19 -0.78
C ILE A 16 -23.24 14.01 -1.85
N THR A 17 -23.06 13.62 -3.10
CA THR A 17 -23.58 14.27 -4.30
C THR A 17 -24.34 13.28 -5.16
N ASN A 18 -25.02 13.74 -6.21
CA ASN A 18 -25.67 12.86 -7.18
C ASN A 18 -24.71 11.88 -7.88
N LYS A 19 -23.42 12.25 -7.99
CA LYS A 19 -22.40 11.42 -8.67
C LYS A 19 -21.87 10.27 -7.82
N ASN A 20 -21.90 10.42 -6.47
CA ASN A 20 -21.33 9.46 -5.53
C ASN A 20 -22.36 8.97 -4.50
N LYS A 21 -23.66 9.12 -4.77
CA LYS A 21 -24.73 8.68 -3.88
C LYS A 21 -24.77 7.16 -3.82
N ALA A 22 -24.90 6.65 -2.61
CA ALA A 22 -25.20 5.26 -2.31
C ALA A 22 -26.28 5.18 -1.22
N ASP A 23 -26.92 4.04 -1.05
CA ASP A 23 -28.05 3.89 -0.11
C ASP A 23 -27.60 4.02 1.35
N THR A 24 -26.39 3.57 1.66
CA THR A 24 -25.85 3.57 3.02
C THR A 24 -24.37 3.96 3.04
N ILE A 25 -23.88 4.36 4.21
CA ILE A 25 -22.45 4.64 4.42
C ILE A 25 -21.57 3.43 3.99
N GLY A 26 -21.96 2.21 4.36
CA GLY A 26 -21.20 1.02 4.00
C GLY A 26 -21.20 0.71 2.51
N ALA A 27 -22.29 1.00 1.79
CA ALA A 27 -22.34 0.89 0.33
C ALA A 27 -21.40 1.94 -0.30
N PHE A 28 -21.52 3.19 0.12
CA PHE A 28 -20.67 4.28 -0.34
C PHE A 28 -19.18 3.97 -0.18
N LEU A 29 -18.75 3.50 1.00
CA LEU A 29 -17.35 3.19 1.27
C LEU A 29 -16.84 2.02 0.44
N ARG A 30 -17.67 1.00 0.16
CA ARG A 30 -17.31 -0.09 -0.77
C ARG A 30 -17.09 0.44 -2.17
N ASP A 31 -18.00 1.27 -2.66
CA ASP A 31 -17.92 1.87 -3.99
C ASP A 31 -16.73 2.83 -4.11
N ALA A 32 -16.39 3.52 -3.02
CA ALA A 32 -15.18 4.33 -2.90
C ALA A 32 -13.89 3.51 -2.80
N GLY A 33 -13.94 2.16 -2.73
CA GLY A 33 -12.77 1.29 -2.76
C GLY A 33 -12.22 0.87 -1.39
N TYR A 34 -12.95 1.12 -0.30
CA TYR A 34 -12.54 0.66 1.03
C TYR A 34 -12.55 -0.86 1.12
N SER A 35 -11.45 -1.44 1.61
CA SER A 35 -11.33 -2.89 1.73
C SER A 35 -12.30 -3.46 2.77
N ARG A 36 -12.69 -4.74 2.59
CA ARG A 36 -13.53 -5.46 3.54
C ARG A 36 -12.96 -5.40 4.98
N ARG A 37 -11.66 -5.45 5.13
CA ARG A 37 -10.99 -5.40 6.45
C ARG A 37 -11.24 -4.05 7.14
N ILE A 38 -11.12 -2.95 6.40
CA ILE A 38 -11.39 -1.59 6.93
C ILE A 38 -12.87 -1.46 7.30
N LEU A 39 -13.79 -1.96 6.47
CA LEU A 39 -15.22 -1.93 6.77
C LEU A 39 -15.58 -2.74 8.02
N ILE A 40 -14.94 -3.89 8.26
CA ILE A 40 -15.12 -4.67 9.49
C ILE A 40 -14.64 -3.87 10.71
N GLU A 41 -13.49 -3.22 10.61
CA GLU A 41 -12.95 -2.38 11.67
C GLU A 41 -13.88 -1.19 11.99
N LEU A 42 -14.34 -0.49 10.97
CA LEU A 42 -15.32 0.60 11.12
C LEU A 42 -16.65 0.13 11.72
N LYS A 43 -17.09 -1.09 11.38
CA LYS A 43 -18.31 -1.68 11.99
C LYS A 43 -18.16 -1.92 13.49
N GLN A 44 -16.96 -2.25 13.95
CA GLN A 44 -16.67 -2.49 15.36
C GLN A 44 -16.45 -1.18 16.14
N ASN A 45 -16.15 -0.09 15.46
CA ASN A 45 -15.80 1.20 16.04
C ASN A 45 -16.62 2.34 15.42
N PRO A 46 -17.93 2.42 15.73
CA PRO A 46 -18.82 3.43 15.10
C PRO A 46 -18.42 4.86 15.41
N GLU A 47 -17.65 5.11 16.49
CA GLU A 47 -17.08 6.41 16.80
C GLU A 47 -16.10 6.92 15.74
N GLN A 48 -15.63 6.03 14.86
CA GLN A 48 -14.76 6.37 13.73
C GLN A 48 -15.55 6.90 12.51
N ILE A 49 -16.88 6.80 12.54
CA ILE A 49 -17.76 7.25 11.47
C ILE A 49 -18.60 8.41 11.98
N CYS A 50 -18.58 9.54 11.29
CA CYS A 50 -19.35 10.71 11.66
C CYS A 50 -20.13 11.23 10.43
N LEU A 51 -21.45 11.27 10.53
CA LEU A 51 -22.33 11.83 9.52
C LEU A 51 -22.89 13.15 10.05
N ASN A 52 -22.66 14.25 9.35
CA ASN A 52 -23.10 15.58 9.72
C ASN A 52 -22.75 15.98 11.17
N GLY A 53 -21.56 15.58 11.64
CA GLY A 53 -21.09 15.85 12.99
C GLY A 53 -21.55 14.85 14.06
N THR A 54 -22.36 13.84 13.72
CA THR A 54 -22.91 12.85 14.65
C THR A 54 -22.32 11.46 14.39
N PRO A 55 -21.86 10.70 15.42
CA PRO A 55 -21.43 9.33 15.28
C PRO A 55 -22.49 8.47 14.59
N SER A 56 -22.07 7.62 13.67
CA SER A 56 -22.97 6.89 12.80
C SER A 56 -22.49 5.46 12.51
N TRP A 57 -23.31 4.65 11.86
CA TRP A 57 -23.03 3.25 11.58
C TRP A 57 -22.96 3.01 10.08
N LEU A 58 -22.32 1.91 9.65
CA LEU A 58 -22.23 1.56 8.23
C LEU A 58 -23.59 1.37 7.52
N ASN A 59 -24.64 1.02 8.26
CA ASN A 59 -25.99 0.85 7.73
C ASN A 59 -26.83 2.15 7.75
N THR A 60 -26.27 3.26 8.23
CA THR A 60 -26.95 4.55 8.21
C THR A 60 -27.21 5.00 6.78
N PRO A 61 -28.46 5.35 6.41
CA PRO A 61 -28.77 5.88 5.09
C PRO A 61 -28.06 7.20 4.80
N LEU A 62 -27.71 7.41 3.53
CA LEU A 62 -27.06 8.62 3.04
C LEU A 62 -28.03 9.46 2.21
N GLN A 63 -27.97 10.78 2.39
CA GLN A 63 -28.70 11.76 1.61
C GLN A 63 -27.75 12.69 0.86
N ILE A 64 -28.22 13.26 -0.25
CA ILE A 64 -27.46 14.28 -0.98
C ILE A 64 -27.28 15.49 -0.06
N GLY A 65 -26.08 16.03 -0.01
CA GLY A 65 -25.69 17.12 0.88
C GLY A 65 -25.09 16.68 2.21
N ASP A 66 -25.18 15.38 2.56
CA ASP A 66 -24.54 14.87 3.76
C ASP A 66 -23.03 15.02 3.71
N THR A 67 -22.43 15.25 4.88
CA THR A 67 -20.97 15.23 5.07
C THR A 67 -20.58 14.02 5.91
N LEU A 68 -19.95 13.05 5.26
CA LEU A 68 -19.37 11.89 5.91
C LEU A 68 -17.90 12.15 6.26
N THR A 69 -17.55 11.97 7.54
CA THR A 69 -16.18 12.10 8.02
C THR A 69 -15.73 10.79 8.66
N LEU A 70 -14.54 10.32 8.30
CA LEU A 70 -13.93 9.14 8.87
C LEU A 70 -12.75 9.52 9.75
N PHE A 71 -12.72 8.94 10.93
CA PHE A 71 -11.65 9.06 11.89
C PHE A 71 -10.95 7.71 12.02
N LEU A 72 -9.66 7.67 11.78
CA LEU A 72 -8.88 6.45 12.00
C LEU A 72 -7.88 6.71 13.12
N PRO A 73 -7.76 5.77 14.06
CA PRO A 73 -6.73 5.85 15.09
C PRO A 73 -5.35 5.69 14.45
N ASP A 74 -4.36 6.29 15.07
CA ASP A 74 -2.97 6.01 14.74
C ASP A 74 -2.70 4.53 14.95
N GLU A 75 -1.97 3.95 14.02
CA GLU A 75 -1.60 2.55 14.09
C GLU A 75 -0.35 2.39 14.96
N PRO A 76 -0.27 1.33 15.78
CA PRO A 76 0.94 1.10 16.57
C PRO A 76 2.13 0.91 15.62
N VAL A 77 3.22 1.60 15.90
CA VAL A 77 4.49 1.44 15.16
C VAL A 77 4.97 0.00 15.32
N SER A 78 5.44 -0.59 14.22
CA SER A 78 6.04 -1.92 14.25
C SER A 78 7.31 -1.88 15.12
N SER A 79 7.31 -2.59 16.25
CA SER A 79 8.47 -2.73 17.12
C SER A 79 9.62 -3.49 16.48
N ASP A 80 9.35 -4.20 15.39
CA ASP A 80 10.28 -5.13 14.74
C ASP A 80 11.17 -4.46 13.69
N ILE A 81 10.87 -3.19 13.34
CA ILE A 81 11.64 -2.42 12.37
C ILE A 81 12.45 -1.36 13.11
N LEU A 82 13.73 -1.64 13.31
CA LEU A 82 14.64 -0.71 13.98
C LEU A 82 14.89 0.53 13.11
N PRO A 83 14.78 1.75 13.64
CA PRO A 83 15.16 2.96 12.92
C PRO A 83 16.67 3.02 12.66
N VAL A 84 17.06 3.14 11.38
CA VAL A 84 18.47 3.27 10.98
C VAL A 84 18.61 4.45 10.01
N ASN A 85 19.53 5.34 10.29
CA ASN A 85 19.79 6.51 9.44
C ASN A 85 20.53 6.09 8.16
N LEU A 86 19.78 5.90 7.09
CA LEU A 86 20.30 5.53 5.77
C LEU A 86 19.84 6.56 4.73
N PRO A 87 20.65 6.83 3.68
CA PRO A 87 20.26 7.69 2.60
C PRO A 87 19.10 7.08 1.81
N ILE A 88 18.06 7.87 1.56
CA ILE A 88 16.93 7.51 0.71
C ILE A 88 16.64 8.66 -0.26
N ASP A 89 16.29 8.31 -1.48
CA ASP A 89 15.93 9.24 -2.54
C ASP A 89 14.40 9.27 -2.69
N ILE A 90 13.75 10.28 -2.11
CA ILE A 90 12.30 10.48 -2.19
C ILE A 90 11.99 11.35 -3.42
N VAL A 91 11.28 10.76 -4.36
CA VAL A 91 10.84 11.41 -5.60
C VAL A 91 9.54 12.19 -5.40
N TYR A 92 8.66 11.67 -4.57
CA TYR A 92 7.37 12.29 -4.26
C TYR A 92 6.88 11.86 -2.86
N GLU A 93 6.26 12.77 -2.14
CA GLU A 93 5.61 12.48 -0.86
C GLU A 93 4.40 13.40 -0.69
N ASP A 94 3.25 12.81 -0.30
CA ASP A 94 2.06 13.52 0.15
C ASP A 94 1.50 12.91 1.44
N GLU A 95 0.23 13.15 1.75
CA GLU A 95 -0.42 12.63 2.96
C GLU A 95 -0.66 11.11 2.87
N ASP A 96 -0.78 10.54 1.67
CA ASP A 96 -1.22 9.18 1.41
C ASP A 96 -0.09 8.22 1.07
N LEU A 97 0.93 8.69 0.34
CA LEU A 97 1.98 7.83 -0.20
C LEU A 97 3.35 8.50 -0.28
N ILE A 98 4.36 7.65 -0.40
CA ILE A 98 5.73 8.04 -0.75
C ILE A 98 6.12 7.27 -2.00
N ILE A 99 6.70 7.96 -2.97
CA ILE A 99 7.41 7.37 -4.10
C ILE A 99 8.89 7.63 -3.91
N LEU A 100 9.68 6.59 -3.91
CA LEU A 100 11.13 6.71 -3.76
C LEU A 100 11.86 5.94 -4.85
N ASN A 101 13.05 6.37 -5.16
CA ASN A 101 13.98 5.71 -6.06
C ASN A 101 14.93 4.85 -5.24
N LYS A 102 14.66 3.54 -5.19
CA LYS A 102 15.46 2.59 -4.41
C LYS A 102 16.85 2.40 -5.02
N ALA A 103 17.89 2.56 -4.23
CA ALA A 103 19.25 2.23 -4.64
C ALA A 103 19.48 0.71 -4.76
N ALA A 104 20.49 0.31 -5.52
CA ALA A 104 21.01 -1.06 -5.51
C ALA A 104 21.63 -1.41 -4.16
N GLY A 105 21.68 -2.70 -3.80
CA GLY A 105 22.27 -3.18 -2.56
C GLY A 105 21.36 -3.02 -1.33
N MET A 106 20.21 -2.35 -1.44
CA MET A 106 19.27 -2.09 -0.35
C MET A 106 18.05 -3.02 -0.43
N PRO A 107 17.85 -3.96 0.51
CA PRO A 107 16.61 -4.71 0.62
C PRO A 107 15.42 -3.80 0.97
N VAL A 108 14.21 -4.17 0.54
CA VAL A 108 13.00 -3.38 0.84
C VAL A 108 12.56 -3.55 2.29
N HIS A 109 12.59 -4.77 2.81
CA HIS A 109 12.08 -5.11 4.14
C HIS A 109 13.07 -6.03 4.87
N PRO A 110 13.14 -5.96 6.21
CA PRO A 110 13.90 -6.93 6.99
C PRO A 110 13.52 -8.38 6.66
N SER A 111 14.51 -9.22 6.52
CA SER A 111 14.35 -10.65 6.25
C SER A 111 15.45 -11.43 6.94
N GLN A 112 15.36 -12.76 6.93
CA GLN A 112 16.38 -13.62 7.52
C GLN A 112 17.77 -13.31 6.93
N GLY A 113 18.73 -12.94 7.78
CA GLY A 113 20.06 -12.49 7.39
C GLY A 113 20.20 -11.01 7.03
N HIS A 114 19.10 -10.25 6.95
CA HIS A 114 19.07 -8.81 6.66
C HIS A 114 18.07 -8.10 7.57
N HIS A 115 18.38 -7.95 8.85
CA HIS A 115 17.49 -7.33 9.83
C HIS A 115 17.59 -5.80 9.86
N GLU A 116 18.72 -5.27 9.41
CA GLU A 116 19.05 -3.86 9.36
C GLU A 116 19.46 -3.44 7.95
N ASN A 117 19.62 -2.14 7.74
CA ASN A 117 20.03 -1.57 6.46
C ASN A 117 19.04 -1.82 5.30
N THR A 118 17.75 -1.91 5.63
CA THR A 118 16.68 -2.00 4.65
C THR A 118 15.98 -0.65 4.45
N LEU A 119 15.23 -0.52 3.38
CA LEU A 119 14.40 0.66 3.14
C LEU A 119 13.41 0.91 4.28
N ALA A 120 12.84 -0.15 4.85
CA ALA A 120 11.94 -0.06 5.98
C ALA A 120 12.61 0.58 7.21
N ASN A 121 13.87 0.21 7.50
CA ASN A 121 14.64 0.82 8.58
C ASN A 121 14.93 2.31 8.33
N ALA A 122 15.26 2.67 7.09
CA ALA A 122 15.51 4.06 6.70
C ALA A 122 14.26 4.94 6.85
N LEU A 123 13.09 4.46 6.41
CA LEU A 123 11.83 5.15 6.57
C LEU A 123 11.40 5.23 8.05
N ALA A 124 11.58 4.14 8.82
CA ALA A 124 11.32 4.17 10.26
C ALA A 124 12.14 5.27 10.96
N TYR A 125 13.41 5.42 10.61
CA TYR A 125 14.26 6.50 11.14
C TYR A 125 13.75 7.89 10.72
N ARG A 126 13.41 8.07 9.42
CA ARG A 126 12.91 9.35 8.91
C ARG A 126 11.66 9.83 9.65
N PHE A 127 10.70 8.96 9.88
CA PHE A 127 9.47 9.31 10.58
C PHE A 127 9.70 9.47 12.09
N ALA A 128 10.46 8.58 12.71
CA ALA A 128 10.81 8.70 14.14
C ALA A 128 11.55 10.02 14.44
N SER A 129 12.46 10.45 13.57
CA SER A 129 13.20 11.72 13.73
C SER A 129 12.30 12.98 13.67
N ARG A 130 11.09 12.84 13.10
CA ARG A 130 10.07 13.90 13.03
C ARG A 130 9.01 13.78 14.14
N GLY A 131 9.09 12.74 14.98
CA GLY A 131 8.08 12.43 15.98
C GLY A 131 6.77 11.91 15.37
N GLU A 132 6.81 11.41 14.14
CA GLU A 132 5.66 10.91 13.41
C GLU A 132 5.52 9.39 13.56
N HIS A 133 4.28 8.91 13.67
CA HIS A 133 3.96 7.49 13.65
C HIS A 133 3.95 6.97 12.20
N PHE A 134 4.64 5.86 11.97
CA PHE A 134 4.70 5.28 10.65
C PHE A 134 4.71 3.75 10.71
N VAL A 135 3.89 3.12 9.88
CA VAL A 135 3.89 1.68 9.66
C VAL A 135 4.28 1.40 8.21
N PHE A 136 5.36 0.68 8.01
CA PHE A 136 5.90 0.40 6.68
C PHE A 136 4.95 -0.46 5.84
N ARG A 137 4.54 0.04 4.67
CA ARG A 137 3.64 -0.64 3.72
C ARG A 137 4.11 -0.45 2.30
N ALA A 138 4.98 -1.34 1.85
CA ALA A 138 5.38 -1.38 0.44
C ALA A 138 4.24 -1.92 -0.43
N VAL A 139 3.84 -1.16 -1.44
CA VAL A 139 2.81 -1.54 -2.40
C VAL A 139 3.37 -2.51 -3.45
N ASN A 140 4.63 -2.31 -3.83
CA ASN A 140 5.39 -3.18 -4.70
C ASN A 140 6.74 -3.50 -4.08
N ARG A 141 7.42 -4.49 -4.61
CA ARG A 141 8.77 -4.87 -4.18
C ARG A 141 9.73 -4.83 -5.34
N LEU A 142 10.95 -4.49 -5.04
CA LEU A 142 12.12 -4.64 -5.91
C LEU A 142 13.13 -5.52 -5.18
N ASP A 143 13.85 -6.31 -5.92
CA ASP A 143 14.94 -7.11 -5.36
C ASP A 143 16.07 -6.20 -4.83
N ARG A 144 16.93 -6.74 -3.99
CA ARG A 144 18.01 -5.99 -3.34
C ARG A 144 18.81 -5.14 -4.33
N ASP A 145 19.22 -5.74 -5.45
CA ASP A 145 20.11 -5.12 -6.42
C ASP A 145 19.36 -4.43 -7.59
N THR A 146 18.02 -4.55 -7.62
CA THR A 146 17.17 -3.81 -8.56
C THR A 146 16.97 -2.38 -8.07
N THR A 147 17.21 -1.40 -8.93
CA THR A 147 16.98 0.02 -8.68
C THR A 147 15.64 0.49 -9.22
N GLY A 148 15.18 1.65 -8.79
CA GLY A 148 14.02 2.33 -9.39
C GLY A 148 12.87 2.58 -8.43
N LEU A 149 11.71 2.91 -9.01
CA LEU A 149 10.57 3.45 -8.27
C LEU A 149 9.86 2.40 -7.41
N LEU A 150 9.61 2.78 -6.17
CA LEU A 150 8.90 1.97 -5.19
C LEU A 150 7.86 2.82 -4.49
N LEU A 151 6.64 2.28 -4.36
CA LEU A 151 5.51 2.95 -3.73
C LEU A 151 5.33 2.43 -2.30
N ILE A 152 5.24 3.36 -1.37
CA ILE A 152 4.98 3.11 0.05
C ILE A 152 3.70 3.83 0.43
N ALA A 153 2.74 3.10 0.98
CA ALA A 153 1.52 3.69 1.54
C ALA A 153 1.78 4.17 2.97
N LYS A 154 1.36 5.39 3.28
CA LYS A 154 1.59 5.99 4.62
C LYS A 154 0.57 5.51 5.65
N HIS A 155 -0.58 5.01 5.23
CA HIS A 155 -1.61 4.47 6.11
C HIS A 155 -2.41 3.33 5.47
N LYS A 156 -3.22 2.63 6.26
CA LYS A 156 -3.93 1.41 5.83
C LYS A 156 -4.94 1.61 4.70
N ILE A 157 -5.54 2.81 4.59
CA ILE A 157 -6.50 3.11 3.52
C ILE A 157 -5.76 3.25 2.19
N SER A 158 -4.76 4.13 2.12
CA SER A 158 -3.93 4.27 0.91
C SER A 158 -3.29 2.94 0.51
N GLY A 159 -2.85 2.13 1.49
CA GLY A 159 -2.35 0.78 1.25
C GLY A 159 -3.38 -0.13 0.60
N ALA A 160 -4.65 -0.07 1.04
CA ALA A 160 -5.72 -0.86 0.45
C ALA A 160 -6.04 -0.42 -0.99
N PHE A 161 -6.12 0.89 -1.24
CA PHE A 161 -6.37 1.44 -2.58
C PHE A 161 -5.26 1.10 -3.56
N LEU A 162 -4.01 1.37 -3.18
CA LEU A 162 -2.86 1.09 -4.04
C LEU A 162 -2.71 -0.42 -4.31
N SER A 163 -3.01 -1.28 -3.33
CA SER A 163 -3.04 -2.73 -3.52
C SER A 163 -4.14 -3.16 -4.50
N ALA A 164 -5.33 -2.56 -4.40
CA ALA A 164 -6.44 -2.82 -5.33
C ALA A 164 -6.10 -2.37 -6.76
N MET A 165 -5.49 -1.19 -6.93
CA MET A 165 -5.01 -0.69 -8.22
C MET A 165 -3.93 -1.60 -8.82
N THR A 166 -3.02 -2.11 -7.97
CA THR A 166 -2.00 -3.08 -8.40
C THR A 166 -2.64 -4.39 -8.89
N ALA A 167 -3.62 -4.93 -8.15
CA ALA A 167 -4.33 -6.15 -8.53
C ALA A 167 -5.12 -5.99 -9.85
N LYS A 168 -5.68 -4.81 -10.09
CA LYS A 168 -6.37 -4.45 -11.35
C LYS A 168 -5.42 -4.10 -12.49
N LYS A 169 -4.09 -4.12 -12.27
CA LYS A 169 -3.06 -3.71 -13.23
C LYS A 169 -3.19 -2.23 -13.67
N GLU A 170 -3.79 -1.38 -12.84
CA GLU A 170 -3.89 0.07 -13.07
C GLU A 170 -2.52 0.75 -12.82
N ILE A 171 -1.74 0.21 -11.89
CA ILE A 171 -0.33 0.61 -11.68
C ILE A 171 0.54 -0.20 -12.65
N ARG A 172 1.00 0.48 -13.71
CA ARG A 172 1.89 -0.12 -14.70
C ARG A 172 3.34 -0.06 -14.23
N ARG A 173 4.08 -1.14 -14.48
CA ARG A 173 5.50 -1.25 -14.13
C ARG A 173 6.30 -1.51 -15.39
N GLU A 174 7.28 -0.64 -15.64
CA GLU A 174 8.25 -0.80 -16.73
C GLU A 174 9.65 -0.93 -16.13
N TYR A 175 10.47 -1.76 -16.75
CA TYR A 175 11.83 -2.04 -16.31
C TYR A 175 12.78 -1.91 -17.48
N LEU A 176 13.98 -1.42 -17.19
CA LEU A 176 15.12 -1.52 -18.11
C LEU A 176 16.00 -2.67 -17.62
N ALA A 177 16.28 -3.63 -18.48
CA ALA A 177 17.11 -4.78 -18.15
C ALA A 177 18.26 -4.92 -19.15
N ILE A 178 19.44 -5.26 -18.66
CA ILE A 178 20.57 -5.69 -19.47
C ILE A 178 20.54 -7.21 -19.50
N VAL A 179 20.47 -7.78 -20.70
CA VAL A 179 20.36 -9.23 -20.92
C VAL A 179 21.54 -9.75 -21.72
N ALA A 180 21.87 -11.03 -21.55
CA ALA A 180 22.84 -11.71 -22.40
C ALA A 180 22.18 -12.06 -23.75
N GLY A 181 22.94 -11.91 -24.81
CA GLY A 181 22.46 -12.18 -26.17
C GLY A 181 21.75 -10.99 -26.82
N LYS A 182 20.97 -11.25 -27.84
CA LYS A 182 20.24 -10.24 -28.60
C LYS A 182 18.79 -10.71 -28.81
N PRO A 183 17.86 -10.26 -27.97
CA PRO A 183 16.45 -10.54 -28.19
C PRO A 183 15.99 -9.89 -29.50
N GLU A 184 15.14 -10.57 -30.24
CA GLU A 184 14.59 -10.05 -31.49
C GLU A 184 13.37 -9.16 -31.19
N GLY A 185 13.44 -7.87 -31.61
CA GLY A 185 12.32 -6.94 -31.63
C GLY A 185 11.55 -6.85 -30.31
N SER A 186 10.24 -7.04 -30.37
CA SER A 186 9.34 -7.06 -29.20
C SER A 186 8.61 -8.40 -29.10
N GLY A 187 8.26 -8.80 -27.91
CA GLY A 187 7.58 -10.07 -27.69
C GLY A 187 6.87 -10.17 -26.35
N THR A 188 6.28 -11.35 -26.14
CA THR A 188 5.62 -11.71 -24.89
C THR A 188 6.16 -13.07 -24.43
N ILE A 189 6.61 -13.11 -23.19
CA ILE A 189 6.95 -14.35 -22.49
C ILE A 189 5.75 -14.63 -21.57
N ASP A 190 5.03 -15.70 -21.84
CA ASP A 190 3.87 -16.17 -21.06
C ASP A 190 4.16 -17.59 -20.60
N LEU A 191 4.84 -17.69 -19.47
CA LEU A 191 5.30 -18.97 -18.92
C LEU A 191 5.10 -18.98 -17.41
N PRO A 192 4.51 -20.04 -16.84
CA PRO A 192 4.30 -20.14 -15.41
C PRO A 192 5.63 -20.32 -14.67
N ILE A 193 5.75 -19.66 -13.51
CA ILE A 193 6.96 -19.62 -12.71
C ILE A 193 6.69 -20.21 -11.32
N ALA A 194 7.52 -21.17 -10.91
CA ALA A 194 7.51 -21.73 -9.57
C ALA A 194 8.85 -21.50 -8.85
N ARG A 195 8.86 -21.86 -7.59
CA ARG A 195 10.11 -21.96 -6.83
C ARG A 195 10.82 -23.26 -7.23
N LYS A 196 12.09 -23.17 -7.54
CA LYS A 196 12.90 -24.35 -7.86
C LYS A 196 13.05 -25.22 -6.62
N ASP A 197 12.87 -26.52 -6.78
CA ASP A 197 13.01 -27.49 -5.70
C ASP A 197 14.39 -27.39 -5.03
N GLY A 198 14.42 -27.44 -3.70
CA GLY A 198 15.63 -27.31 -2.90
C GLY A 198 16.20 -25.88 -2.81
N SER A 199 15.62 -24.89 -3.45
CA SER A 199 16.06 -23.48 -3.37
C SER A 199 15.04 -22.58 -2.69
N THR A 200 15.52 -21.68 -1.84
CA THR A 200 14.69 -20.62 -1.23
C THR A 200 14.63 -19.36 -2.10
N ILE A 201 15.52 -19.24 -3.09
CA ILE A 201 15.72 -18.01 -3.87
C ILE A 201 15.39 -18.23 -5.36
N GLU A 202 15.88 -19.34 -5.95
CA GLU A 202 15.78 -19.58 -7.37
C GLU A 202 14.35 -19.87 -7.82
N ARG A 203 14.04 -19.37 -9.02
CA ARG A 203 12.77 -19.62 -9.71
C ARG A 203 13.05 -20.43 -10.98
N CYS A 204 12.08 -21.24 -11.39
CA CYS A 204 12.12 -21.99 -12.63
C CYS A 204 10.76 -21.92 -13.33
N ILE A 205 10.75 -22.24 -14.61
CA ILE A 205 9.51 -22.49 -15.36
C ILE A 205 8.97 -23.84 -14.89
N ASP A 206 7.72 -23.88 -14.52
CA ASP A 206 7.01 -25.08 -14.09
C ASP A 206 5.60 -25.06 -14.71
N MET A 207 5.37 -25.92 -15.67
CA MET A 207 4.11 -25.95 -16.42
C MET A 207 2.95 -26.54 -15.63
N ASP A 208 3.25 -27.31 -14.58
CA ASP A 208 2.23 -28.04 -13.81
C ASP A 208 1.82 -27.29 -12.53
N HIS A 209 2.76 -26.62 -11.85
CA HIS A 209 2.54 -26.01 -10.55
C HIS A 209 2.95 -24.53 -10.49
N GLY A 210 3.43 -23.98 -11.61
CA GLY A 210 3.88 -22.59 -11.65
C GLY A 210 2.71 -21.58 -11.60
N GLU A 211 2.95 -20.45 -10.96
CA GLU A 211 2.04 -19.31 -11.00
C GLU A 211 2.13 -18.61 -12.36
N HIS A 212 0.98 -18.23 -12.91
CA HIS A 212 0.90 -17.51 -14.19
C HIS A 212 1.73 -16.22 -14.17
N ALA A 213 2.65 -16.08 -15.10
CA ALA A 213 3.53 -14.92 -15.23
C ALA A 213 3.68 -14.49 -16.68
N VAL A 214 3.43 -13.20 -16.93
CA VAL A 214 3.53 -12.61 -18.28
C VAL A 214 4.49 -11.43 -18.25
N THR A 215 5.43 -11.42 -19.18
CA THR A 215 6.34 -10.30 -19.41
C THR A 215 6.29 -9.91 -20.89
N HIS A 216 5.95 -8.65 -21.14
CA HIS A 216 6.08 -8.05 -22.47
C HIS A 216 7.41 -7.32 -22.54
N TYR A 217 8.14 -7.48 -23.64
CA TYR A 217 9.41 -6.78 -23.86
C TYR A 217 9.45 -6.11 -25.22
N ARG A 218 10.27 -5.08 -25.32
CA ARG A 218 10.53 -4.31 -26.55
C ARG A 218 11.95 -3.74 -26.55
#